data_752ff37559fed309fdd80c621e2b021d
#
_entry.id   752ff37559fed309fdd80c621e2b021d
#
_cell.length_a   1.000
_cell.length_b   1.000
_cell.length_c   1.000
_cell.angle_alpha   90.00
_cell.angle_beta   90.00
_cell.angle_gamma   90.00
#
_symmetry.space_group_name_H-M   'P 1'
#
loop_
_entity.id
_entity.type
_entity.pdbx_description
1 polymer ?
#
loop_
_entity_poly.entity_id
_entity_poly.type
_entity_poly.pdbx_seq_one_letter_code
_entity_poly.pdbx_strand_id
1 'polypeptide(L)'
;MLGDRLRAIRKEHGLTQQNIADVLGVDRTTYTVYEGGSITPSPATLVKLSQIYNVTVGYLIGVEENHPELRKIPDEKQEKKLLSSDPISLLKKEEKELMLYFRVLSDAEKHKIIDEMKDLAQRSGKL
;
A
#
# COMPACT_ATOMS: atom_id res chain seq x y z
N MET A 1 -4.48 -2.03 18.21
CA MET A 1 -5.58 -1.32 17.62
C MET A 1 -5.29 -1.00 16.18
N LEU A 2 -6.31 -0.67 15.45
CA LEU A 2 -6.15 -0.39 14.03
C LEU A 2 -5.17 0.75 13.77
N GLY A 3 -5.31 1.84 14.51
CA GLY A 3 -4.46 3.00 14.28
C GLY A 3 -2.99 2.70 14.50
N ASP A 4 -2.70 1.96 15.54
CA ASP A 4 -1.31 1.60 15.83
C ASP A 4 -0.77 0.71 14.72
N ARG A 5 -1.60 -0.19 14.23
CA ARG A 5 -1.17 -1.10 13.18
C ARG A 5 -0.93 -0.34 11.88
N LEU A 6 -1.81 0.62 11.57
CA LEU A 6 -1.62 1.46 10.40
C LEU A 6 -0.30 2.21 10.46
N ARG A 7 0.00 2.77 11.63
CA ARG A 7 1.24 3.50 11.78
C ARG A 7 2.45 2.61 11.60
N ALA A 8 2.40 1.43 12.21
CA ALA A 8 3.52 0.50 12.13
C ALA A 8 3.76 0.07 10.69
N ILE A 9 2.70 -0.28 9.98
CA ILE A 9 2.83 -0.72 8.60
C ILE A 9 3.34 0.41 7.72
N ARG A 10 2.82 1.61 7.94
CA ARG A 10 3.24 2.76 7.15
C ARG A 10 4.74 2.98 7.29
N LYS A 11 5.23 2.90 8.51
CA LYS A 11 6.66 3.11 8.74
C LYS A 11 7.50 2.01 8.15
N GLU A 12 7.00 0.78 8.20
CA GLU A 12 7.72 -0.32 7.56
C GLU A 12 7.88 -0.10 6.07
N HIS A 13 6.88 0.53 5.47
CA HIS A 13 6.91 0.78 4.03
C HIS A 13 7.70 2.05 3.68
N GLY A 14 8.15 2.79 4.68
CA GLY A 14 8.89 3.99 4.42
C GLY A 14 8.05 5.11 3.84
N LEU A 15 6.79 5.20 4.24
CA LEU A 15 5.86 6.16 3.69
C LEU A 15 5.48 7.20 4.73
N THR A 16 5.08 8.37 4.25
CA THR A 16 4.63 9.44 5.13
C THR A 16 3.13 9.43 5.21
N GLN A 17 2.61 10.10 6.22
CA GLN A 17 1.15 10.25 6.33
C GLN A 17 0.59 10.98 5.11
N GLN A 18 1.34 11.95 4.59
CA GLN A 18 0.89 12.67 3.42
C GLN A 18 0.78 11.77 2.20
N ASN A 19 1.75 10.84 2.05
CA ASN A 19 1.68 9.89 0.94
C ASN A 19 0.36 9.12 0.95
N ILE A 20 -0.01 8.64 2.13
CA ILE A 20 -1.22 7.83 2.23
C ILE A 20 -2.47 8.68 2.04
N ALA A 21 -2.48 9.87 2.64
CA ALA A 21 -3.63 10.75 2.50
C ALA A 21 -3.87 11.11 1.05
N ASP A 22 -2.79 11.38 0.32
CA ASP A 22 -2.92 11.72 -1.10
C ASP A 22 -3.56 10.59 -1.89
N VAL A 23 -3.13 9.36 -1.65
CA VAL A 23 -3.68 8.23 -2.39
C VAL A 23 -5.12 7.97 -2.00
N LEU A 24 -5.46 8.18 -0.75
CA LEU A 24 -6.83 8.00 -0.30
C LEU A 24 -7.74 9.13 -0.75
N GLY A 25 -7.15 10.26 -1.13
CA GLY A 25 -7.96 11.40 -1.52
C GLY A 25 -8.52 12.17 -0.35
N VAL A 26 -7.82 12.15 0.78
CA VAL A 26 -8.27 12.85 1.98
C VAL A 26 -7.16 13.78 2.46
N ASP A 27 -7.50 14.66 3.40
CA ASP A 27 -6.51 15.53 4.00
C ASP A 27 -5.58 14.71 4.89
N ARG A 28 -4.35 15.19 5.04
CA ARG A 28 -3.42 14.53 5.93
C ARG A 28 -3.99 14.46 7.34
N THR A 29 -4.71 15.50 7.75
CA THR A 29 -5.32 15.52 9.08
C THR A 29 -6.27 14.35 9.27
N THR A 30 -7.06 14.05 8.22
CA THR A 30 -7.99 12.93 8.29
C THR A 30 -7.25 11.61 8.47
N TYR A 31 -6.18 11.42 7.73
CA TYR A 31 -5.43 10.19 7.87
C TYR A 31 -4.75 10.13 9.24
N THR A 32 -4.26 11.27 9.73
CA THR A 32 -3.65 11.31 11.06
C THR A 32 -4.65 10.86 12.12
N VAL A 33 -5.92 11.23 11.95
CA VAL A 33 -6.96 10.82 12.88
C VAL A 33 -7.18 9.32 12.82
N TYR A 34 -7.08 8.72 11.63
CA TYR A 34 -7.18 7.27 11.51
C TYR A 34 -6.10 6.59 12.34
N GLU A 35 -4.86 7.06 12.25
CA GLU A 35 -3.78 6.48 13.02
C GLU A 35 -3.92 6.76 14.50
N GLY A 36 -4.55 7.86 14.84
CA GLY A 36 -4.78 8.19 16.22
C GLY A 36 -5.90 7.42 16.87
N GLY A 37 -6.74 6.78 16.08
CA GLY A 37 -7.80 5.94 16.63
C GLY A 37 -9.09 6.65 16.95
N SER A 38 -9.19 7.95 16.69
CA SER A 38 -10.40 8.69 17.00
C SER A 38 -11.54 8.34 16.05
N ILE A 39 -11.22 8.03 14.81
CA ILE A 39 -12.21 7.69 13.81
C ILE A 39 -11.76 6.44 13.09
N THR A 40 -12.69 5.53 12.85
CA THR A 40 -12.38 4.31 12.11
C THR A 40 -12.69 4.55 10.64
N PRO A 41 -11.77 4.20 9.74
CA PRO A 41 -12.02 4.35 8.31
C PRO A 41 -13.22 3.51 7.88
N SER A 42 -13.91 3.97 6.83
CA SER A 42 -15.02 3.22 6.28
C SER A 42 -14.53 1.92 5.66
N PRO A 43 -15.42 0.97 5.41
CA PRO A 43 -15.01 -0.28 4.76
C PRO A 43 -14.32 -0.04 3.42
N ALA A 44 -14.81 0.91 2.63
CA ALA A 44 -14.16 1.21 1.36
C ALA A 44 -12.74 1.73 1.57
N THR A 45 -12.56 2.57 2.57
CA THR A 45 -11.24 3.09 2.88
C THR A 45 -10.32 1.99 3.38
N LEU A 46 -10.86 1.07 4.17
CA LEU A 46 -10.06 -0.07 4.65
C LEU A 46 -9.60 -0.94 3.50
N VAL A 47 -10.44 -1.13 2.49
CA VAL A 47 -10.02 -1.89 1.32
C VAL A 47 -8.89 -1.18 0.60
N LYS A 48 -8.99 0.14 0.45
CA LYS A 48 -7.91 0.88 -0.18
C LYS A 48 -6.62 0.78 0.62
N LEU A 49 -6.72 0.90 1.93
CA LEU A 49 -5.54 0.78 2.78
C LEU A 49 -4.90 -0.60 2.65
N SER A 50 -5.72 -1.64 2.57
CA SER A 50 -5.19 -2.98 2.40
C SER A 50 -4.43 -3.10 1.09
N GLN A 51 -4.90 -2.46 0.04
CA GLN A 51 -4.23 -2.47 -1.24
C GLN A 51 -2.92 -1.67 -1.18
N ILE A 52 -2.97 -0.51 -0.54
CA ILE A 52 -1.78 0.33 -0.42
C ILE A 52 -0.67 -0.41 0.30
N TYR A 53 -1.02 -1.07 1.39
CA TYR A 53 -0.03 -1.74 2.22
C TYR A 53 0.19 -3.19 1.83
N ASN A 54 -0.57 -3.67 0.86
CA ASN A 54 -0.42 -5.04 0.36
C ASN A 54 -0.62 -6.06 1.47
N VAL A 55 -1.65 -5.86 2.25
CA VAL A 55 -2.06 -6.77 3.32
C VAL A 55 -3.56 -6.97 3.22
N THR A 56 -4.08 -7.93 3.96
CA THR A 56 -5.52 -8.16 3.98
C THR A 56 -6.20 -7.17 4.89
N VAL A 57 -7.50 -6.94 4.66
CA VAL A 57 -8.28 -6.12 5.56
C VAL A 57 -8.32 -6.77 6.94
N GLY A 58 -8.41 -8.11 6.97
CA GLY A 58 -8.40 -8.81 8.26
C GLY A 58 -7.16 -8.52 9.08
N TYR A 59 -6.02 -8.45 8.41
CA TYR A 59 -4.80 -8.10 9.12
C TYR A 59 -4.86 -6.68 9.67
N LEU A 60 -5.39 -5.76 8.87
CA LEU A 60 -5.48 -4.38 9.31
C LEU A 60 -6.35 -4.23 10.56
N ILE A 61 -7.47 -4.93 10.60
CA ILE A 61 -8.38 -4.77 11.72
C ILE A 61 -8.08 -5.73 12.87
N GLY A 62 -7.07 -6.57 12.70
CA GLY A 62 -6.58 -7.35 13.82
C GLY A 62 -7.09 -8.77 13.96
N VAL A 63 -7.94 -9.22 13.02
CA VAL A 63 -8.46 -10.59 13.14
C VAL A 63 -7.49 -11.63 12.61
N GLU A 64 -6.45 -11.20 11.89
CA GLU A 64 -5.44 -12.11 11.38
C GLU A 64 -4.06 -11.76 11.90
N GLU A 65 -4.01 -11.07 13.02
CA GLU A 65 -2.74 -10.56 13.48
C GLU A 65 -1.72 -11.64 13.78
N ASN A 66 -2.19 -12.80 14.18
CA ASN A 66 -1.27 -13.86 14.55
C ASN A 66 -1.00 -14.83 13.43
N HIS A 67 -1.32 -14.45 12.23
CA HIS A 67 -1.15 -15.33 11.10
C HIS A 67 -0.37 -14.67 9.99
N PRO A 68 0.84 -14.21 10.30
CA PRO A 68 1.65 -13.60 9.22
C PRO A 68 1.90 -14.58 8.10
N GLU A 69 1.90 -15.87 8.42
CA GLU A 69 2.09 -16.87 7.38
C GLU A 69 0.94 -16.90 6.39
N LEU A 70 -0.20 -16.38 6.77
CA LEU A 70 -1.34 -16.34 5.84
C LEU A 70 -1.17 -15.27 4.77
N ARG A 71 -0.30 -14.32 5.03
CA ARG A 71 -0.05 -13.28 4.06
C ARG A 71 1.11 -13.62 3.15
N LYS A 72 1.80 -14.70 3.45
CA LYS A 72 3.00 -15.06 2.73
C LYS A 72 2.81 -16.33 1.96
N ILE A 73 3.54 -16.45 0.90
CA ILE A 73 3.58 -17.69 0.15
C ILE A 73 4.39 -18.67 0.94
N PRO A 74 3.91 -19.87 1.12
CA PRO A 74 4.58 -20.80 2.02
C PRO A 74 6.04 -21.08 1.72
N ASP A 75 6.41 -21.02 0.48
CA ASP A 75 7.78 -21.39 0.14
C ASP A 75 8.70 -20.19 0.09
N GLU A 76 8.30 -19.10 0.66
CA GLU A 76 9.14 -17.94 0.65
C GLU A 76 9.79 -17.66 1.94
N LYS A 77 9.88 -18.63 2.76
CA LYS A 77 10.48 -18.42 4.03
C LYS A 77 11.91 -17.97 3.89
N GLN A 78 12.57 -18.37 2.85
CA GLN A 78 13.95 -17.95 2.70
C GLN A 78 14.04 -16.53 2.25
N GLU A 79 13.07 -16.06 1.48
CA GLU A 79 13.15 -14.69 1.07
C GLU A 79 12.51 -13.76 2.01
N LYS A 80 11.66 -14.24 2.87
CA LYS A 80 10.94 -13.31 3.67
C LYS A 80 11.84 -12.56 4.62
N LYS A 81 12.98 -13.07 4.90
CA LYS A 81 13.90 -12.34 5.71
C LYS A 81 14.41 -11.14 4.94
N LEU A 82 14.49 -11.25 3.64
CA LEU A 82 14.89 -10.13 2.83
C LEU A 82 13.76 -9.16 2.67
N LEU A 83 12.55 -9.69 2.68
CA LEU A 83 11.39 -8.88 2.40
C LEU A 83 10.47 -8.85 3.57
N SER A 84 11.02 -8.64 4.74
CA SER A 84 10.17 -8.52 5.91
C SER A 84 9.22 -7.37 5.74
N SER A 85 9.56 -6.40 4.92
CA SER A 85 8.66 -5.32 4.60
C SER A 85 8.39 -5.34 3.11
N ASP A 86 7.37 -4.60 2.70
CA ASP A 86 7.02 -4.49 1.31
C ASP A 86 8.17 -3.84 0.56
N PRO A 87 8.59 -4.40 -0.58
CA PRO A 87 9.71 -3.84 -1.33
C PRO A 87 9.54 -2.38 -1.72
N ILE A 88 8.33 -1.86 -1.64
CA ILE A 88 8.10 -0.47 -1.99
C ILE A 88 8.96 0.46 -1.15
N SER A 89 9.38 0.03 0.04
CA SER A 89 10.18 0.88 0.89
C SER A 89 11.55 1.16 0.28
N LEU A 90 11.97 0.39 -0.70
CA LEU A 90 13.26 0.57 -1.35
C LEU A 90 13.19 1.48 -2.57
N LEU A 91 12.01 1.92 -2.93
CA LEU A 91 11.83 2.71 -4.13
C LEU A 91 12.09 4.18 -3.89
N LYS A 92 12.37 4.90 -4.96
CA LYS A 92 12.50 6.33 -4.89
C LYS A 92 11.11 6.95 -4.69
N LYS A 93 11.11 8.22 -4.34
CA LYS A 93 9.87 8.90 -4.01
C LYS A 93 8.82 8.79 -5.12
N GLU A 94 9.24 9.09 -6.36
CA GLU A 94 8.30 9.03 -7.48
C GLU A 94 7.81 7.62 -7.73
N GLU A 95 8.71 6.65 -7.55
CA GLU A 95 8.32 5.28 -7.74
C GLU A 95 7.34 4.82 -6.67
N LYS A 96 7.55 5.28 -5.43
CA LYS A 96 6.60 4.97 -4.37
C LYS A 96 5.23 5.52 -4.69
N GLU A 97 5.18 6.77 -5.14
CA GLU A 97 3.90 7.38 -5.48
C GLU A 97 3.21 6.61 -6.58
N LEU A 98 3.96 6.24 -7.61
CA LEU A 98 3.39 5.49 -8.71
C LEU A 98 2.80 4.18 -8.23
N MET A 99 3.54 3.46 -7.42
CA MET A 99 3.07 2.17 -6.95
C MET A 99 1.84 2.28 -6.07
N LEU A 100 1.80 3.31 -5.23
CA LEU A 100 0.64 3.49 -4.37
C LEU A 100 -0.63 3.71 -5.17
N TYR A 101 -0.57 4.61 -6.14
CA TYR A 101 -1.74 4.86 -6.96
C TYR A 101 -2.10 3.65 -7.81
N PHE A 102 -1.09 2.97 -8.31
CA PHE A 102 -1.33 1.80 -9.13
C PHE A 102 -2.05 0.70 -8.34
N ARG A 103 -1.68 0.53 -7.08
CA ARG A 103 -2.23 -0.55 -6.28
C ARG A 103 -3.72 -0.43 -6.01
N VAL A 104 -4.26 0.79 -6.05
CA VAL A 104 -5.68 0.97 -5.76
C VAL A 104 -6.55 0.95 -7.01
N LEU A 105 -5.96 0.79 -8.17
CA LEU A 105 -6.73 0.75 -9.42
C LEU A 105 -7.33 -0.63 -9.64
N SER A 106 -8.42 -0.68 -10.42
CA SER A 106 -8.97 -1.96 -10.83
C SER A 106 -8.05 -2.60 -11.86
N ASP A 107 -8.26 -3.89 -12.10
CA ASP A 107 -7.43 -4.59 -13.08
C ASP A 107 -7.52 -3.95 -14.46
N ALA A 108 -8.71 -3.55 -14.87
CA ALA A 108 -8.87 -2.92 -16.17
C ALA A 108 -8.10 -1.61 -16.22
N GLU A 109 -8.18 -0.83 -15.14
CA GLU A 109 -7.46 0.43 -15.10
C GLU A 109 -5.96 0.22 -15.09
N LYS A 110 -5.51 -0.82 -14.40
CA LYS A 110 -4.07 -1.13 -14.38
C LYS A 110 -3.55 -1.43 -15.76
N HIS A 111 -4.31 -2.24 -16.50
CA HIS A 111 -3.89 -2.58 -17.87
C HIS A 111 -3.86 -1.37 -18.76
N LYS A 112 -4.85 -0.50 -18.62
CA LYS A 112 -4.90 0.70 -19.43
C LYS A 112 -3.69 1.60 -19.16
N ILE A 113 -3.35 1.78 -17.89
CA ILE A 113 -2.21 2.60 -17.53
C ILE A 113 -0.91 2.01 -18.05
N ILE A 114 -0.77 0.70 -17.93
CA ILE A 114 0.44 0.03 -18.43
C ILE A 114 0.59 0.25 -19.92
N ASP A 115 -0.51 0.12 -20.66
CA ASP A 115 -0.46 0.34 -22.11
C ASP A 115 -0.06 1.75 -22.45
N GLU A 116 -0.61 2.73 -21.72
CA GLU A 116 -0.26 4.12 -21.95
C GLU A 116 1.19 4.39 -21.64
N MET A 117 1.70 3.78 -20.58
CA MET A 117 3.09 3.97 -20.23
C MET A 117 4.03 3.34 -21.26
N LYS A 118 3.66 2.16 -21.77
CA LYS A 118 4.45 1.54 -22.81
C LYS A 118 4.53 2.42 -24.05
N ASP A 119 3.38 2.94 -24.44
CA ASP A 119 3.33 3.81 -25.61
C ASP A 119 4.20 5.05 -25.42
N LEU A 120 4.10 5.65 -24.26
CA LEU A 120 4.88 6.84 -23.98
C LEU A 120 6.38 6.53 -23.98
N ALA A 121 6.77 5.43 -23.38
CA ALA A 121 8.18 5.06 -23.33
C ALA A 121 8.73 4.80 -24.73
N GLN A 122 7.94 4.13 -25.56
CA GLN A 122 8.38 3.83 -26.91
C GLN A 122 8.51 5.10 -27.74
N ARG A 123 7.57 6.03 -27.57
CA ARG A 123 7.64 7.28 -28.31
C ARG A 123 8.81 8.14 -27.87
N SER A 124 9.24 7.98 -26.62
CA SER A 124 10.37 8.76 -26.14
C SER A 124 11.69 8.13 -26.54
N GLY A 125 11.65 6.97 -27.16
CA GLY A 125 12.87 6.30 -27.60
C GLY A 125 13.65 5.63 -26.51
N LYS A 126 13.03 5.37 -25.39
CA LYS A 126 13.73 4.74 -24.27
C LYS A 126 13.73 3.22 -24.32
N LEU A 127 12.89 2.66 -25.14
CA LEU A 127 12.81 1.19 -25.25
C LEU A 127 13.32 0.70 -26.58
#